data_81aac9f850226b1a8323159404f2f67d
#
_entry.id   81aac9f850226b1a8323159404f2f67d
#
_cell.length_a   1.000
_cell.length_b   1.000
_cell.length_c   1.000
_cell.angle_alpha   90.00
_cell.angle_beta   90.00
_cell.angle_gamma   90.00
#
_symmetry.space_group_name_H-M   'P 1'
#
loop_
_entity.id
_entity.type
_entity.pdbx_description
1 polymer ?
#
loop_
_entity_poly.entity_id
_entity_poly.type
_entity_poly.pdbx_seq_one_letter_code
_entity_poly.pdbx_strand_id
1 'polypeptide(L)'
;GGVTTENVGEYAKRKNILCMGGTWMVKKPLIEGEKWDEITEICKGAVKAMHGFYIDHMGINAKNEAEAKEIAAQFELFGFASKFGNSSIFASEQVEIMKENGRGTCGHISMVCNNVERALAYLKKFGFNPVAGTEKWTGKENASPLKVVYLDKEVGGFAIHLKRA
;
A
#
# COMPACT_ATOMS: atom_id res chain seq x y z
N GLY A 1 -13.33 24.30 0.23
CA GLY A 1 -14.17 23.73 1.29
C GLY A 1 -14.81 22.42 0.87
N GLY A 2 -15.53 21.75 1.81
CA GLY A 2 -16.25 20.50 1.48
C GLY A 2 -15.38 19.22 1.52
N VAL A 3 -14.17 19.29 2.03
CA VAL A 3 -13.37 18.09 2.27
C VAL A 3 -13.88 17.40 3.54
N THR A 4 -14.07 16.08 3.45
CA THR A 4 -14.57 15.22 4.53
C THR A 4 -13.74 13.93 4.58
N THR A 5 -13.96 13.07 5.58
CA THR A 5 -13.30 11.76 5.68
C THR A 5 -13.60 10.88 4.46
N GLU A 6 -14.83 10.97 3.92
CA GLU A 6 -15.30 10.15 2.80
C GLU A 6 -14.65 10.53 1.46
N ASN A 7 -14.29 11.81 1.28
CA ASN A 7 -13.77 12.31 0.01
C ASN A 7 -12.29 12.73 0.02
N VAL A 8 -11.66 12.82 1.20
CA VAL A 8 -10.25 13.23 1.31
C VAL A 8 -9.29 12.35 0.49
N GLY A 9 -9.60 11.06 0.36
CA GLY A 9 -8.84 10.12 -0.45
C GLY A 9 -8.81 10.48 -1.92
N GLU A 10 -9.93 10.93 -2.49
CA GLU A 10 -10.00 11.32 -3.90
C GLU A 10 -9.16 12.59 -4.18
N TYR A 11 -9.12 13.52 -3.24
CA TYR A 11 -8.21 14.67 -3.34
C TYR A 11 -6.75 14.23 -3.19
N ALA A 12 -6.46 13.26 -2.32
CA ALA A 12 -5.10 12.77 -2.08
C ALA A 12 -4.47 12.12 -3.31
N LYS A 13 -5.26 11.50 -4.19
CA LYS A 13 -4.82 10.91 -5.47
C LYS A 13 -4.30 11.96 -6.46
N ARG A 14 -4.74 13.21 -6.35
CA ARG A 14 -4.43 14.27 -7.32
C ARG A 14 -3.03 14.83 -7.13
N LYS A 15 -2.21 14.84 -8.20
CA LYS A 15 -0.83 15.34 -8.18
C LYS A 15 -0.74 16.83 -7.85
N ASN A 16 -1.70 17.64 -8.31
CA ASN A 16 -1.72 19.08 -8.16
C ASN A 16 -2.26 19.58 -6.80
N ILE A 17 -2.68 18.67 -5.92
CA ILE A 17 -3.15 19.02 -4.57
C ILE A 17 -2.00 18.76 -3.60
N LEU A 18 -1.40 19.83 -3.06
CA LEU A 18 -0.27 19.73 -2.14
C LEU A 18 -0.70 19.41 -0.71
N CYS A 19 -1.78 20.04 -0.24
CA CYS A 19 -2.32 19.82 1.11
C CYS A 19 -3.84 19.90 1.10
N MET A 20 -4.43 19.35 2.14
CA MET A 20 -5.88 19.34 2.35
C MET A 20 -6.16 19.72 3.80
N GLY A 21 -7.22 20.48 4.00
CA GLY A 21 -7.70 20.85 5.31
C GLY A 21 -9.21 20.85 5.33
N GLY A 22 -9.80 20.73 6.53
CA GLY A 22 -11.23 20.78 6.69
C GLY A 22 -11.63 20.98 8.15
N THR A 23 -12.76 21.62 8.35
CA THR A 23 -13.28 21.94 9.68
C THR A 23 -14.00 20.76 10.33
N TRP A 24 -14.23 19.66 9.59
CA TRP A 24 -14.91 18.47 10.13
C TRP A 24 -14.14 17.80 11.27
N MET A 25 -12.80 17.95 11.28
CA MET A 25 -11.93 17.33 12.29
C MET A 25 -12.01 18.04 13.64
N VAL A 26 -12.27 19.36 13.63
CA VAL A 26 -12.25 20.22 14.82
C VAL A 26 -13.48 21.11 14.82
N LYS A 27 -14.64 20.50 15.12
CA LYS A 27 -15.91 21.23 15.20
C LYS A 27 -16.00 22.02 16.50
N LYS A 28 -16.63 23.21 16.43
CA LYS A 28 -16.80 24.11 17.58
C LYS A 28 -17.35 23.41 18.83
N PRO A 29 -18.39 22.56 18.78
CA PRO A 29 -18.88 21.85 19.97
C PRO A 29 -17.87 20.92 20.62
N LEU A 30 -16.93 20.36 19.84
CA LEU A 30 -15.87 19.50 20.38
C LEU A 30 -14.84 20.31 21.16
N ILE A 31 -14.53 21.53 20.68
CA ILE A 31 -13.60 22.45 21.35
C ILE A 31 -14.26 22.97 22.64
N GLU A 32 -15.49 23.45 22.57
CA GLU A 32 -16.23 23.99 23.73
C GLU A 32 -16.51 22.93 24.80
N GLY A 33 -16.65 21.65 24.39
CA GLY A 33 -16.81 20.52 25.30
C GLY A 33 -15.50 19.88 25.72
N GLU A 34 -14.35 20.47 25.38
CA GLU A 34 -13.00 19.94 25.69
C GLU A 34 -12.80 18.48 25.28
N LYS A 35 -13.39 18.05 24.15
CA LYS A 35 -13.38 16.69 23.60
C LYS A 35 -12.07 16.38 22.85
N TRP A 36 -10.92 16.55 23.50
CA TRP A 36 -9.59 16.44 22.86
C TRP A 36 -9.28 15.04 22.33
N ASP A 37 -9.69 14.01 23.06
CA ASP A 37 -9.50 12.61 22.61
C ASP A 37 -10.35 12.31 21.37
N GLU A 38 -11.59 12.79 21.32
CA GLU A 38 -12.47 12.63 20.16
C GLU A 38 -11.90 13.35 18.93
N ILE A 39 -11.40 14.58 19.09
CA ILE A 39 -10.71 15.33 18.04
C ILE A 39 -9.49 14.54 17.53
N THR A 40 -8.72 13.96 18.45
CA THR A 40 -7.54 13.17 18.13
C THR A 40 -7.91 11.95 17.28
N GLU A 41 -8.95 11.22 17.63
CA GLU A 41 -9.39 10.05 16.87
C GLU A 41 -9.97 10.45 15.49
N ILE A 42 -10.70 11.55 15.40
CA ILE A 42 -11.17 12.08 14.11
C ILE A 42 -9.96 12.43 13.21
N CYS A 43 -8.95 13.08 13.76
CA CYS A 43 -7.72 13.43 13.01
C CYS A 43 -6.96 12.17 12.55
N LYS A 44 -6.82 11.16 13.40
CA LYS A 44 -6.25 9.86 13.02
C LYS A 44 -7.04 9.21 11.88
N GLY A 45 -8.37 9.22 11.97
CA GLY A 45 -9.27 8.75 10.92
C GLY A 45 -9.08 9.49 9.60
N ALA A 46 -8.94 10.82 9.65
CA ALA A 46 -8.69 11.64 8.47
C ALA A 46 -7.35 11.30 7.80
N VAL A 47 -6.29 11.10 8.58
CA VAL A 47 -4.96 10.68 8.06
C VAL A 47 -5.04 9.29 7.43
N LYS A 48 -5.74 8.34 8.08
CA LYS A 48 -5.96 6.99 7.54
C LYS A 48 -6.71 7.04 6.21
N ALA A 49 -7.80 7.80 6.14
CA ALA A 49 -8.59 7.97 4.92
C ALA A 49 -7.80 8.66 3.80
N MET A 50 -6.96 9.66 4.14
CA MET A 50 -6.09 10.34 3.18
C MET A 50 -5.11 9.38 2.52
N HIS A 51 -4.49 8.47 3.27
CA HIS A 51 -3.56 7.49 2.72
C HIS A 51 -4.28 6.34 2.03
N GLY A 52 -5.42 5.88 2.55
CA GLY A 52 -6.25 4.82 1.97
C GLY A 52 -5.51 3.50 1.82
N PHE A 53 -4.70 3.11 2.81
CA PHE A 53 -3.94 1.85 2.75
C PHE A 53 -4.86 0.62 2.75
N TYR A 54 -4.58 -0.30 1.81
CA TYR A 54 -5.14 -1.65 1.82
C TYR A 54 -4.19 -2.64 1.16
N ILE A 55 -4.34 -3.93 1.48
CA ILE A 55 -3.54 -5.00 0.87
C ILE A 55 -4.13 -5.32 -0.51
N ASP A 56 -3.28 -5.29 -1.54
CA ASP A 56 -3.62 -5.67 -2.91
C ASP A 56 -3.41 -7.18 -3.11
N HIS A 57 -2.18 -7.63 -2.85
CA HIS A 57 -1.83 -9.04 -2.92
C HIS A 57 -0.67 -9.36 -1.98
N MET A 58 -0.48 -10.65 -1.76
CA MET A 58 0.67 -11.24 -1.07
C MET A 58 1.44 -12.09 -2.06
N GLY A 59 2.75 -11.88 -2.15
CA GLY A 59 3.67 -12.72 -2.89
C GLY A 59 4.34 -13.73 -1.96
N ILE A 60 4.33 -14.99 -2.33
CA ILE A 60 5.01 -16.08 -1.63
C ILE A 60 6.29 -16.43 -2.40
N ASN A 61 7.44 -16.47 -1.74
CA ASN A 61 8.67 -16.90 -2.37
C ASN A 61 8.71 -18.42 -2.53
N ALA A 62 8.99 -18.91 -3.73
CA ALA A 62 9.41 -20.29 -3.97
C ALA A 62 10.89 -20.33 -4.37
N LYS A 63 11.54 -21.45 -4.14
CA LYS A 63 12.97 -21.64 -4.48
C LYS A 63 13.19 -21.69 -6.00
N ASN A 64 12.19 -22.17 -6.72
CA ASN A 64 12.23 -22.35 -8.18
C ASN A 64 10.82 -22.51 -8.75
N GLU A 65 10.72 -22.56 -10.07
CA GLU A 65 9.43 -22.71 -10.78
C GLU A 65 8.71 -24.03 -10.46
N ALA A 66 9.44 -25.12 -10.18
CA ALA A 66 8.79 -26.40 -9.84
C ALA A 66 8.04 -26.29 -8.50
N GLU A 67 8.70 -25.77 -7.46
CA GLU A 67 8.07 -25.51 -6.16
C GLU A 67 6.91 -24.49 -6.28
N ALA A 68 7.07 -23.45 -7.11
CA ALA A 68 5.98 -22.50 -7.36
C ALA A 68 4.74 -23.16 -7.96
N LYS A 69 4.91 -24.11 -8.87
CA LYS A 69 3.83 -24.90 -9.45
C LYS A 69 3.16 -25.82 -8.42
N GLU A 70 3.97 -26.45 -7.53
CA GLU A 70 3.44 -27.29 -6.45
C GLU A 70 2.59 -26.46 -5.48
N ILE A 71 3.07 -25.27 -5.09
CA ILE A 71 2.31 -24.35 -4.23
C ILE A 71 1.01 -23.92 -4.93
N ALA A 72 1.08 -23.56 -6.22
CA ALA A 72 -0.10 -23.17 -7.00
C ALA A 72 -1.15 -24.29 -7.05
N ALA A 73 -0.70 -25.54 -7.30
CA ALA A 73 -1.59 -26.70 -7.31
C ALA A 73 -2.29 -26.93 -5.97
N GLN A 74 -1.66 -26.61 -4.83
CA GLN A 74 -2.32 -26.67 -3.53
C GLN A 74 -3.46 -25.63 -3.40
N PHE A 75 -3.27 -24.42 -3.94
CA PHE A 75 -4.34 -23.43 -3.97
C PHE A 75 -5.50 -23.83 -4.89
N GLU A 76 -5.24 -24.59 -5.96
CA GLU A 76 -6.28 -25.11 -6.86
C GLU A 76 -7.22 -26.07 -6.14
N LEU A 77 -6.77 -26.79 -5.08
CA LEU A 77 -7.63 -27.63 -4.24
C LEU A 77 -8.73 -26.83 -3.52
N PHE A 78 -8.51 -25.53 -3.31
CA PHE A 78 -9.52 -24.63 -2.74
C PHE A 78 -10.44 -23.99 -3.81
N GLY A 79 -10.31 -24.42 -5.07
CA GLY A 79 -11.13 -23.92 -6.20
C GLY A 79 -10.58 -22.67 -6.89
N PHE A 80 -9.37 -22.25 -6.59
CA PHE A 80 -8.71 -21.15 -7.31
C PHE A 80 -8.18 -21.64 -8.67
N ALA A 81 -8.16 -20.73 -9.65
CA ALA A 81 -7.61 -21.00 -10.98
C ALA A 81 -6.28 -20.26 -11.16
N SER A 82 -5.19 -21.00 -11.32
CA SER A 82 -3.85 -20.44 -11.47
C SER A 82 -3.65 -19.75 -12.81
N LYS A 83 -3.09 -18.54 -12.78
CA LYS A 83 -2.66 -17.79 -13.96
C LYS A 83 -1.14 -17.73 -14.01
N PHE A 84 -0.56 -18.38 -15.00
CA PHE A 84 0.88 -18.49 -15.18
C PHE A 84 1.45 -17.24 -15.88
N GLY A 85 2.34 -16.52 -15.19
CA GLY A 85 3.13 -15.41 -15.73
C GLY A 85 4.60 -15.81 -15.96
N ASN A 86 5.41 -14.85 -16.39
CA ASN A 86 6.85 -15.11 -16.66
C ASN A 86 7.62 -15.34 -15.35
N SER A 87 7.49 -14.46 -14.36
CA SER A 87 8.23 -14.47 -13.09
C SER A 87 7.44 -15.03 -11.91
N SER A 88 6.13 -15.23 -12.08
CA SER A 88 5.26 -15.66 -11.00
C SER A 88 4.04 -16.43 -11.51
N ILE A 89 3.32 -17.05 -10.58
CA ILE A 89 2.03 -17.71 -10.78
C ILE A 89 1.02 -17.04 -9.85
N PHE A 90 -0.06 -16.50 -10.37
CA PHE A 90 -1.16 -15.99 -9.56
C PHE A 90 -2.14 -17.12 -9.29
N ALA A 91 -2.20 -17.61 -8.05
CA ALA A 91 -3.21 -18.57 -7.61
C ALA A 91 -4.58 -17.91 -7.41
N SER A 92 -4.60 -16.60 -7.16
CA SER A 92 -5.77 -15.71 -7.18
C SER A 92 -5.30 -14.30 -7.46
N GLU A 93 -6.21 -13.32 -7.55
CA GLU A 93 -5.83 -11.90 -7.66
C GLU A 93 -5.01 -11.41 -6.46
N GLN A 94 -5.15 -12.06 -5.30
CA GLN A 94 -4.51 -11.67 -4.05
C GLN A 94 -3.31 -12.55 -3.66
N VAL A 95 -3.05 -13.65 -4.36
CA VAL A 95 -1.95 -14.56 -4.05
C VAL A 95 -1.06 -14.75 -5.27
N GLU A 96 0.13 -14.18 -5.20
CA GLU A 96 1.19 -14.32 -6.20
C GLU A 96 2.27 -15.28 -5.67
N ILE A 97 2.67 -16.27 -6.44
CA ILE A 97 3.72 -17.22 -6.10
C ILE A 97 4.91 -16.92 -7.01
N MET A 98 6.01 -16.47 -6.43
CA MET A 98 7.23 -16.15 -7.16
C MET A 98 7.90 -17.45 -7.63
N LYS A 99 8.39 -17.48 -8.90
CA LYS A 99 9.08 -18.63 -9.46
C LYS A 99 10.54 -18.77 -9.01
N GLU A 100 11.01 -17.80 -8.25
CA GLU A 100 12.33 -17.76 -7.63
C GLU A 100 12.26 -16.95 -6.33
N ASN A 101 13.33 -17.06 -5.52
CA ASN A 101 13.38 -16.33 -4.25
C ASN A 101 13.47 -14.83 -4.52
N GLY A 102 12.37 -14.13 -4.25
CA GLY A 102 12.23 -12.68 -4.40
C GLY A 102 12.63 -11.92 -3.14
N ARG A 103 12.11 -10.68 -3.02
CA ARG A 103 12.34 -9.85 -1.83
C ARG A 103 11.53 -10.36 -0.65
N GLY A 104 12.11 -10.15 0.56
CA GLY A 104 11.55 -10.58 1.84
C GLY A 104 11.86 -12.04 2.15
N THR A 105 11.93 -12.35 3.43
CA THR A 105 12.24 -13.72 3.92
C THR A 105 11.15 -14.71 3.48
N CYS A 106 9.88 -14.31 3.57
CA CYS A 106 8.72 -15.14 3.19
C CYS A 106 8.15 -14.75 1.82
N GLY A 107 8.48 -13.57 1.31
CA GLY A 107 7.90 -12.98 0.11
C GLY A 107 7.60 -11.51 0.29
N HIS A 108 6.55 -11.01 -0.34
CA HIS A 108 6.19 -9.60 -0.27
C HIS A 108 4.70 -9.36 -0.04
N ILE A 109 4.36 -8.17 0.47
CA ILE A 109 2.99 -7.68 0.55
C ILE A 109 2.90 -6.39 -0.26
N SER A 110 1.99 -6.37 -1.22
CA SER A 110 1.62 -5.17 -1.98
C SER A 110 0.61 -4.35 -1.19
N MET A 111 1.03 -3.17 -0.77
CA MET A 111 0.20 -2.21 -0.04
C MET A 111 -0.21 -1.07 -0.96
N VAL A 112 -1.48 -1.02 -1.35
CA VAL A 112 -2.00 0.10 -2.14
C VAL A 112 -2.18 1.33 -1.26
N CYS A 113 -1.93 2.49 -1.83
CA CYS A 113 -2.21 3.79 -1.21
C CYS A 113 -2.61 4.84 -2.26
N ASN A 114 -3.34 5.85 -1.83
CA ASN A 114 -3.82 6.92 -2.70
C ASN A 114 -2.69 7.72 -3.37
N ASN A 115 -1.54 7.84 -2.69
CA ASN A 115 -0.39 8.62 -3.18
C ASN A 115 0.89 8.09 -2.55
N VAL A 116 1.76 7.49 -3.36
CA VAL A 116 2.98 6.83 -2.89
C VAL A 116 3.95 7.80 -2.25
N GLU A 117 4.15 8.99 -2.82
CA GLU A 117 5.08 10.00 -2.30
C GLU A 117 4.65 10.50 -0.92
N ARG A 118 3.34 10.70 -0.70
CA ARG A 118 2.78 11.07 0.61
C ARG A 118 2.89 9.93 1.61
N ALA A 119 2.62 8.71 1.17
CA ALA A 119 2.75 7.53 2.00
C ALA A 119 4.19 7.34 2.46
N LEU A 120 5.19 7.54 1.58
CA LEU A 120 6.61 7.52 1.93
C LEU A 120 6.95 8.58 2.98
N ALA A 121 6.52 9.82 2.77
CA ALA A 121 6.76 10.91 3.72
C ALA A 121 6.14 10.63 5.10
N TYR A 122 4.97 9.99 5.13
CA TYR A 122 4.31 9.56 6.36
C TYR A 122 5.06 8.42 7.04
N LEU A 123 5.36 7.34 6.30
CA LEU A 123 6.00 6.13 6.83
C LEU A 123 7.45 6.37 7.28
N LYS A 124 8.14 7.34 6.69
CA LYS A 124 9.48 7.76 7.12
C LYS A 124 9.51 8.18 8.60
N LYS A 125 8.43 8.76 9.12
CA LYS A 125 8.30 9.11 10.55
C LYS A 125 8.35 7.89 11.47
N PHE A 126 8.05 6.70 10.94
CA PHE A 126 8.11 5.42 11.63
C PHE A 126 9.33 4.59 11.24
N GLY A 127 10.28 5.22 10.51
CA GLY A 127 11.55 4.62 10.13
C GLY A 127 11.50 3.69 8.94
N PHE A 128 10.45 3.72 8.11
CA PHE A 128 10.42 3.04 6.82
C PHE A 128 10.95 3.98 5.73
N ASN A 129 11.92 3.52 4.96
CA ASN A 129 12.50 4.29 3.85
C ASN A 129 12.33 3.54 2.53
N PRO A 130 12.31 4.25 1.39
CA PRO A 130 12.30 3.59 0.09
C PRO A 130 13.64 2.89 -0.18
N VAL A 131 13.58 1.74 -0.83
CA VAL A 131 14.76 1.04 -1.35
C VAL A 131 15.09 1.59 -2.73
N ALA A 132 16.24 2.24 -2.86
CA ALA A 132 16.71 2.81 -4.11
C ALA A 132 16.80 1.75 -5.22
N GLY A 133 16.42 2.12 -6.43
CA GLY A 133 16.42 1.24 -7.61
C GLY A 133 15.21 0.31 -7.71
N THR A 134 14.23 0.44 -6.81
CA THR A 134 12.96 -0.31 -6.88
C THR A 134 11.79 0.52 -7.38
N GLU A 135 12.02 1.78 -7.65
CA GLU A 135 11.02 2.73 -8.11
C GLU A 135 10.51 2.38 -9.50
N LYS A 136 9.19 2.30 -9.63
CA LYS A 136 8.51 2.27 -10.93
C LYS A 136 7.61 3.49 -11.03
N TRP A 137 7.63 4.14 -12.18
CA TRP A 137 6.90 5.38 -12.44
C TRP A 137 5.68 5.11 -13.31
N THR A 138 4.65 5.94 -13.21
CA THR A 138 3.46 5.84 -14.07
C THR A 138 3.73 6.23 -15.53
N GLY A 139 4.85 6.90 -15.77
CA GLY A 139 5.32 7.35 -17.08
C GLY A 139 6.82 7.60 -17.04
N LYS A 140 7.30 8.74 -17.58
CA LYS A 140 8.72 9.08 -17.60
C LYS A 140 9.27 9.17 -16.18
N GLU A 141 10.41 8.55 -15.95
CA GLU A 141 11.12 8.54 -14.68
C GLU A 141 11.34 9.97 -14.14
N ASN A 142 11.11 10.13 -12.83
CA ASN A 142 11.22 11.40 -12.09
C ASN A 142 10.34 12.58 -12.62
N ALA A 143 9.62 12.40 -13.73
CA ALA A 143 8.69 13.40 -14.28
C ALA A 143 7.21 12.98 -14.11
N SER A 144 6.96 11.73 -13.73
CA SER A 144 5.63 11.16 -13.51
C SER A 144 5.45 10.78 -12.05
N PRO A 145 4.22 10.59 -11.55
CA PRO A 145 3.98 10.06 -10.21
C PRO A 145 4.61 8.68 -10.02
N LEU A 146 5.12 8.44 -8.84
CA LEU A 146 5.65 7.13 -8.44
C LEU A 146 4.51 6.11 -8.38
N LYS A 147 4.70 4.97 -9.08
CA LYS A 147 3.71 3.90 -9.17
C LYS A 147 3.94 2.82 -8.11
N VAL A 148 5.18 2.36 -7.98
CA VAL A 148 5.58 1.30 -7.04
C VAL A 148 6.95 1.64 -6.45
N VAL A 149 7.16 1.28 -5.18
CA VAL A 149 8.47 1.30 -4.52
C VAL A 149 8.48 0.33 -3.34
N TYR A 150 9.58 -0.38 -3.13
CA TYR A 150 9.79 -1.21 -1.95
C TYR A 150 10.28 -0.38 -0.75
N LEU A 151 9.92 -0.83 0.45
CA LEU A 151 10.41 -0.29 1.72
C LEU A 151 11.56 -1.15 2.25
N ASP A 152 12.44 -0.51 3.04
CA ASP A 152 13.68 -1.10 3.57
C ASP A 152 13.50 -2.08 4.72
N LYS A 153 12.28 -2.17 5.29
CA LYS A 153 11.97 -3.06 6.40
C LYS A 153 10.92 -4.08 6.05
N GLU A 154 11.15 -5.30 6.50
CA GLU A 154 10.15 -6.36 6.46
C GLU A 154 9.15 -6.22 7.61
N VAL A 155 7.94 -6.70 7.37
CA VAL A 155 6.90 -6.86 8.38
C VAL A 155 6.50 -8.35 8.40
N GLY A 156 6.76 -9.03 9.52
CA GLY A 156 6.48 -10.45 9.65
C GLY A 156 7.22 -11.36 8.66
N GLY A 157 8.41 -10.94 8.20
CA GLY A 157 9.19 -11.68 7.18
C GLY A 157 8.78 -11.35 5.74
N PHE A 158 7.86 -10.41 5.53
CA PHE A 158 7.47 -9.96 4.19
C PHE A 158 8.06 -8.60 3.86
N ALA A 159 8.68 -8.47 2.70
CA ALA A 159 9.02 -7.18 2.14
C ALA A 159 7.74 -6.42 1.80
N ILE A 160 7.69 -5.13 2.10
CA ILE A 160 6.53 -4.29 1.79
C ILE A 160 6.85 -3.45 0.56
N HIS A 161 5.97 -3.43 -0.41
CA HIS A 161 6.01 -2.41 -1.45
C HIS A 161 4.72 -1.60 -1.48
N LEU A 162 4.89 -0.30 -1.68
CA LEU A 162 3.78 0.61 -1.91
C LEU A 162 3.40 0.58 -3.39
N LYS A 163 2.10 0.61 -3.66
CA LYS A 163 1.52 0.68 -5.00
C LYS A 163 0.50 1.81 -5.04
N ARG A 164 0.54 2.61 -6.07
CA ARG A 164 -0.47 3.66 -6.31
C ARG A 164 -1.81 3.06 -6.71
N ALA A 165 -2.92 3.57 -6.11
CA ALA A 165 -4.30 3.24 -6.46
C ALA A 165 -4.68 3.66 -7.88
#